data_8a105630bd010a99c508286215ed5221
#
_entry.id   8a105630bd010a99c508286215ed5221
#
_cell.length_a   1.000
_cell.length_b   1.000
_cell.length_c   1.000
_cell.angle_alpha   90.00
_cell.angle_beta   90.00
_cell.angle_gamma   90.00
#
_symmetry.space_group_name_H-M   'P 1'
#
loop_
_entity.id
_entity.type
_entity.pdbx_description
1 polymer ?
#
loop_
_entity_poly.entity_id
_entity_poly.type
_entity_poly.pdbx_seq_one_letter_code
_entity_poly.pdbx_strand_id
1 'polypeptide(L)'
;MKSLNILYAALLLLFFSGIYSCQKDEPVQQLTPLEYDSEVARDWFALQCVLVKETPGMFPPQAARAFSYSGITLYESVVKGWPGAPSLAGQLTDFNEMFTPHYDSDKTYHWEIVANAALADMNRYMLEKTISQENKQEIDDLEKQWLDQLSSGTPEDVVARSVAYGKAVASGIFQYSKSDGGHEQYVDPFQLPYTWPTGPGAWKPTGATPNPLAPKWLFNRPFLQDNIAEAQPFPHMQFSTDPGSEFYKAALDVYHIVNTNTAEEVEITKFWADDPFATCTPTGHTFNIMGQLLEENSASLGMAAVAYARLGIAENDAFICCWKTKYDYFLVRPVTYIKEHIDPNFNTVIGTPPFPAYTSGHATEAGAGSRIFTAMFTDGDGAYPFTDRTQIQFGFSVRNFNNFDQMAEECADSRLYGGIHYDTDNLNGLKMGKSVGDNVNKRINWPNWK
;
A
#
# COMPACT_ATOMS: atom_id res chain seq x y z
N MET A 1 -94.31 14.75 -9.31
CA MET A 1 -93.16 14.33 -8.48
C MET A 1 -92.26 13.39 -9.27
N LYS A 2 -91.64 13.81 -10.34
CA LYS A 2 -90.66 13.07 -11.13
C LYS A 2 -89.64 14.01 -11.87
N SER A 3 -89.10 15.04 -11.19
CA SER A 3 -88.18 15.95 -11.85
C SER A 3 -87.09 16.51 -10.89
N LEU A 4 -86.88 15.84 -9.73
CA LEU A 4 -85.92 16.38 -8.76
C LEU A 4 -84.66 15.47 -8.50
N ASN A 5 -84.63 14.26 -9.19
CA ASN A 5 -83.56 13.29 -8.95
C ASN A 5 -82.43 13.28 -10.02
N ILE A 6 -82.48 14.17 -11.02
CA ILE A 6 -81.47 14.18 -12.11
C ILE A 6 -80.38 15.27 -11.85
N LEU A 7 -80.64 16.23 -10.95
CA LEU A 7 -79.74 17.32 -10.71
C LEU A 7 -78.61 16.97 -9.67
N TYR A 8 -78.82 15.93 -8.85
CA TYR A 8 -77.79 15.53 -7.86
C TYR A 8 -76.77 14.50 -8.41
N ALA A 9 -77.05 13.85 -9.50
CA ALA A 9 -76.09 12.92 -10.14
C ALA A 9 -75.05 13.62 -11.03
N ALA A 10 -75.34 14.84 -11.49
CA ALA A 10 -74.41 15.62 -12.31
C ALA A 10 -73.39 16.45 -11.49
N LEU A 11 -73.64 16.71 -10.18
CA LEU A 11 -72.70 17.48 -9.31
C LEU A 11 -71.67 16.58 -8.61
N LEU A 12 -71.79 15.25 -8.59
CA LEU A 12 -70.87 14.32 -7.98
C LEU A 12 -69.80 13.79 -8.96
N LEU A 13 -69.87 14.09 -10.25
CA LEU A 13 -68.95 13.69 -11.29
C LEU A 13 -67.90 14.79 -11.65
N LEU A 14 -68.03 15.98 -11.07
CA LEU A 14 -67.10 17.12 -11.33
C LEU A 14 -66.10 17.39 -10.23
N PHE A 15 -66.03 16.58 -9.15
CA PHE A 15 -65.10 16.73 -8.07
C PHE A 15 -63.99 15.63 -8.00
N PHE A 16 -63.89 14.76 -9.00
CA PHE A 16 -62.84 13.70 -9.04
C PHE A 16 -61.78 13.90 -10.13
N SER A 17 -61.69 15.08 -10.73
CA SER A 17 -60.67 15.42 -11.70
C SER A 17 -59.82 16.60 -11.20
N GLY A 18 -58.90 16.32 -10.30
CA GLY A 18 -57.97 17.38 -9.92
C GLY A 18 -57.13 17.17 -8.65
N ILE A 19 -56.69 15.96 -8.39
CA ILE A 19 -55.54 15.77 -7.50
C ILE A 19 -54.61 14.76 -8.20
N TYR A 20 -54.07 15.14 -9.37
CA TYR A 20 -52.74 14.72 -9.72
C TYR A 20 -51.80 15.63 -8.92
N SER A 21 -51.54 15.24 -7.67
CA SER A 21 -50.39 15.72 -6.93
C SER A 21 -49.20 15.35 -7.79
N CYS A 22 -48.54 16.34 -8.40
CA CYS A 22 -47.13 16.20 -8.70
C CYS A 22 -46.47 15.93 -7.35
N GLN A 23 -46.28 14.66 -6.97
CA GLN A 23 -45.17 14.32 -6.09
C GLN A 23 -43.97 14.86 -6.83
N LYS A 24 -43.44 15.99 -6.38
CA LYS A 24 -42.03 16.29 -6.63
C LYS A 24 -41.32 15.08 -6.07
N ASP A 25 -40.73 14.28 -6.95
CA ASP A 25 -39.72 13.31 -6.55
C ASP A 25 -38.74 14.09 -5.67
N GLU A 26 -38.74 13.81 -4.37
CA GLU A 26 -37.66 14.35 -3.53
C GLU A 26 -36.37 13.90 -4.17
N PRO A 27 -35.38 14.79 -4.36
CA PRO A 27 -34.12 14.40 -4.95
C PRO A 27 -33.58 13.24 -4.12
N VAL A 28 -33.34 12.08 -4.74
CA VAL A 28 -32.72 10.94 -4.10
C VAL A 28 -31.41 11.46 -3.51
N GLN A 29 -31.33 11.52 -2.19
CA GLN A 29 -30.14 11.99 -1.51
C GLN A 29 -29.01 11.03 -1.89
N GLN A 30 -28.00 11.55 -2.60
CA GLN A 30 -26.83 10.79 -2.97
C GLN A 30 -26.04 10.47 -1.70
N LEU A 31 -25.81 9.19 -1.43
CA LEU A 31 -24.92 8.77 -0.34
C LEU A 31 -23.50 9.22 -0.64
N THR A 32 -22.80 9.63 0.40
CA THR A 32 -21.37 9.97 0.35
C THR A 32 -20.53 8.72 0.56
N PRO A 33 -19.23 8.72 0.21
CA PRO A 33 -18.33 7.59 0.50
C PRO A 33 -18.23 7.20 1.98
N LEU A 34 -18.63 8.09 2.89
CA LEU A 34 -18.66 7.79 4.34
C LEU A 34 -19.86 6.93 4.76
N GLU A 35 -20.86 6.78 3.89
CA GLU A 35 -22.09 6.04 4.16
C GLU A 35 -22.10 4.62 3.53
N TYR A 36 -21.04 4.27 2.81
CA TYR A 36 -20.75 2.91 2.33
C TYR A 36 -19.72 2.23 3.22
N ASP A 37 -19.73 0.90 3.30
CA ASP A 37 -18.69 0.17 4.01
C ASP A 37 -17.40 0.02 3.17
N SER A 38 -16.36 -0.52 3.80
CA SER A 38 -15.04 -0.66 3.17
C SER A 38 -14.83 -2.00 2.45
N GLU A 39 -15.85 -2.88 2.37
CA GLU A 39 -15.67 -4.27 1.94
C GLU A 39 -15.14 -4.36 0.51
N VAL A 40 -15.74 -3.61 -0.43
CA VAL A 40 -15.24 -3.54 -1.82
C VAL A 40 -13.75 -3.20 -1.87
N ALA A 41 -13.32 -2.18 -1.12
CA ALA A 41 -11.92 -1.77 -1.10
C ALA A 41 -11.03 -2.86 -0.49
N ARG A 42 -11.43 -3.45 0.63
CA ARG A 42 -10.66 -4.51 1.32
C ARG A 42 -10.49 -5.74 0.44
N ASP A 43 -11.54 -6.19 -0.25
CA ASP A 43 -11.48 -7.34 -1.16
C ASP A 43 -10.52 -7.09 -2.32
N TRP A 44 -10.52 -5.89 -2.90
CA TRP A 44 -9.58 -5.55 -3.97
C TRP A 44 -8.13 -5.53 -3.51
N PHE A 45 -7.82 -5.03 -2.30
CA PHE A 45 -6.46 -5.07 -1.78
C PHE A 45 -6.05 -6.48 -1.33
N ALA A 46 -6.97 -7.29 -0.84
CA ALA A 46 -6.73 -8.70 -0.57
C ALA A 46 -6.41 -9.48 -1.86
N LEU A 47 -7.19 -9.27 -2.93
CA LEU A 47 -6.86 -9.85 -4.24
C LEU A 47 -5.52 -9.32 -4.76
N GLN A 48 -5.22 -8.02 -4.64
CA GLN A 48 -3.93 -7.47 -5.06
C GLN A 48 -2.75 -8.15 -4.38
N CYS A 49 -2.89 -8.55 -3.11
CA CYS A 49 -1.88 -9.34 -2.42
C CYS A 49 -1.63 -10.70 -3.11
N VAL A 50 -2.69 -11.40 -3.53
CA VAL A 50 -2.57 -12.65 -4.30
C VAL A 50 -1.88 -12.39 -5.63
N LEU A 51 -2.33 -11.38 -6.36
CA LEU A 51 -1.77 -11.00 -7.66
C LEU A 51 -0.28 -10.64 -7.58
N VAL A 52 0.12 -9.86 -6.59
CA VAL A 52 1.53 -9.49 -6.35
C VAL A 52 2.38 -10.71 -6.05
N LYS A 53 1.90 -11.60 -5.17
CA LYS A 53 2.59 -12.84 -4.83
C LYS A 53 2.84 -13.72 -6.07
N GLU A 54 1.90 -13.79 -7.00
CA GLU A 54 1.92 -14.72 -8.11
C GLU A 54 2.46 -14.12 -9.43
N THR A 55 2.63 -12.79 -9.48
CA THR A 55 3.12 -12.12 -10.68
C THR A 55 4.65 -12.05 -10.70
N PRO A 56 5.33 -12.63 -11.69
CA PRO A 56 6.77 -12.53 -11.82
C PRO A 56 7.28 -11.09 -11.85
N GLY A 57 8.37 -10.83 -11.11
CA GLY A 57 9.03 -9.52 -11.07
C GLY A 57 8.49 -8.56 -10.00
N MET A 58 7.44 -8.94 -9.29
CA MET A 58 6.87 -8.17 -8.19
C MET A 58 7.69 -8.37 -6.90
N PHE A 59 8.87 -7.74 -6.86
CA PHE A 59 9.69 -7.62 -5.66
C PHE A 59 9.21 -6.46 -4.78
N PRO A 60 9.70 -6.31 -3.53
CA PRO A 60 9.17 -5.32 -2.60
C PRO A 60 9.02 -3.89 -3.14
N PRO A 61 10.00 -3.29 -3.84
CA PRO A 61 9.81 -1.95 -4.38
C PRO A 61 8.72 -1.89 -5.47
N GLN A 62 8.67 -2.87 -6.36
CA GLN A 62 7.66 -2.95 -7.42
C GLN A 62 6.26 -3.16 -6.86
N ALA A 63 6.14 -4.00 -5.81
CA ALA A 63 4.90 -4.20 -5.08
C ALA A 63 4.43 -2.90 -4.41
N ALA A 64 5.31 -2.20 -3.68
CA ALA A 64 4.98 -0.92 -3.05
C ALA A 64 4.44 0.10 -4.06
N ARG A 65 5.04 0.17 -5.26
CA ARG A 65 4.54 1.01 -6.34
C ARG A 65 3.14 0.60 -6.80
N ALA A 66 2.87 -0.68 -6.98
CA ALA A 66 1.56 -1.15 -7.42
C ALA A 66 0.48 -0.85 -6.37
N PHE A 67 0.72 -1.15 -5.10
CA PHE A 67 -0.18 -0.84 -4.00
C PHE A 67 -0.44 0.66 -3.86
N SER A 68 0.59 1.49 -4.01
CA SER A 68 0.44 2.94 -3.87
C SER A 68 -0.45 3.55 -4.95
N TYR A 69 -0.27 3.15 -6.21
CA TYR A 69 -1.14 3.63 -7.29
C TYR A 69 -2.57 3.11 -7.17
N SER A 70 -2.78 1.90 -6.64
CA SER A 70 -4.12 1.41 -6.29
C SER A 70 -4.75 2.23 -5.18
N GLY A 71 -4.01 2.59 -4.12
CA GLY A 71 -4.48 3.46 -3.04
C GLY A 71 -4.87 4.85 -3.52
N ILE A 72 -4.02 5.48 -4.34
CA ILE A 72 -4.32 6.79 -4.97
C ILE A 72 -5.55 6.69 -5.87
N THR A 73 -5.66 5.60 -6.64
CA THR A 73 -6.83 5.37 -7.52
C THR A 73 -8.11 5.23 -6.73
N LEU A 74 -8.10 4.46 -5.63
CA LEU A 74 -9.27 4.34 -4.76
C LEU A 74 -9.66 5.72 -4.21
N TYR A 75 -8.70 6.49 -3.68
CA TYR A 75 -8.98 7.82 -3.13
C TYR A 75 -9.57 8.78 -4.18
N GLU A 76 -8.92 8.93 -5.32
CA GLU A 76 -9.40 9.82 -6.40
C GLU A 76 -10.72 9.36 -7.00
N SER A 77 -11.03 8.06 -6.94
CA SER A 77 -12.29 7.53 -7.46
C SER A 77 -13.50 7.94 -6.63
N VAL A 78 -13.33 8.16 -5.32
CA VAL A 78 -14.45 8.45 -4.41
C VAL A 78 -14.44 9.88 -3.84
N VAL A 79 -13.32 10.59 -3.90
CA VAL A 79 -13.15 11.92 -3.25
C VAL A 79 -14.17 12.95 -3.74
N LYS A 80 -14.62 12.89 -4.99
CA LYS A 80 -15.62 13.82 -5.54
C LYS A 80 -17.02 13.63 -4.96
N GLY A 81 -17.31 12.47 -4.40
CA GLY A 81 -18.54 12.20 -3.65
C GLY A 81 -18.51 12.67 -2.19
N TRP A 82 -17.39 13.18 -1.74
CA TRP A 82 -17.17 13.59 -0.36
C TRP A 82 -17.09 15.12 -0.26
N PRO A 83 -18.16 15.80 0.18
CA PRO A 83 -18.19 17.27 0.21
C PRO A 83 -17.02 17.85 1.02
N GLY A 84 -16.25 18.73 0.38
CA GLY A 84 -15.09 19.39 1.00
C GLY A 84 -13.81 18.58 1.08
N ALA A 85 -13.80 17.31 0.64
CA ALA A 85 -12.59 16.52 0.57
C ALA A 85 -11.68 17.01 -0.58
N PRO A 86 -10.39 17.24 -0.33
CA PRO A 86 -9.45 17.69 -1.35
C PRO A 86 -8.98 16.53 -2.23
N SER A 87 -8.85 16.75 -3.54
CA SER A 87 -8.12 15.84 -4.42
C SER A 87 -6.62 15.85 -4.08
N LEU A 88 -5.91 14.78 -4.39
CA LEU A 88 -4.45 14.73 -4.32
C LEU A 88 -3.77 15.51 -5.47
N ALA A 89 -4.54 15.90 -6.49
CA ALA A 89 -4.04 16.74 -7.57
C ALA A 89 -3.53 18.09 -7.02
N GLY A 90 -2.29 18.43 -7.36
CA GLY A 90 -1.58 19.61 -6.83
C GLY A 90 -0.93 19.39 -5.47
N GLN A 91 -1.11 18.23 -4.83
CA GLN A 91 -0.50 17.88 -3.55
C GLN A 91 0.65 16.86 -3.68
N LEU A 92 0.62 16.03 -4.72
CA LEU A 92 1.68 15.08 -5.03
C LEU A 92 2.58 15.63 -6.15
N THR A 93 3.84 15.23 -6.15
CA THR A 93 4.83 15.63 -7.16
C THR A 93 4.33 15.34 -8.57
N ASP A 94 4.22 16.36 -9.42
CA ASP A 94 3.76 16.30 -10.81
C ASP A 94 2.35 15.72 -11.03
N PHE A 95 1.57 15.49 -9.99
CA PHE A 95 0.17 15.10 -10.10
C PHE A 95 -0.72 16.33 -10.14
N ASN A 96 -1.46 16.53 -11.21
CA ASN A 96 -2.31 17.69 -11.41
C ASN A 96 -3.66 17.30 -12.04
N GLU A 97 -4.55 18.26 -12.20
CA GLU A 97 -5.93 18.04 -12.67
C GLU A 97 -6.05 17.39 -14.06
N MET A 98 -5.01 17.43 -14.89
CA MET A 98 -5.05 16.74 -16.20
C MET A 98 -5.17 15.22 -16.10
N PHE A 99 -4.79 14.65 -14.95
CA PHE A 99 -4.89 13.22 -14.69
C PHE A 99 -6.21 12.82 -14.00
N THR A 100 -7.04 13.78 -13.63
CA THR A 100 -8.35 13.53 -13.04
C THR A 100 -9.46 13.72 -14.07
N PRO A 101 -10.41 12.77 -14.23
CA PRO A 101 -11.48 12.91 -15.20
C PRO A 101 -12.50 13.97 -14.76
N HIS A 102 -13.27 14.46 -15.73
CA HIS A 102 -14.39 15.33 -15.43
C HIS A 102 -15.43 14.58 -14.58
N TYR A 103 -15.86 15.25 -13.50
CA TYR A 103 -16.94 14.82 -12.62
C TYR A 103 -18.17 15.72 -12.85
N ASP A 104 -19.34 15.12 -13.11
CA ASP A 104 -20.60 15.84 -13.26
C ASP A 104 -21.35 15.85 -11.92
N SER A 105 -21.27 16.97 -11.20
CA SER A 105 -21.90 17.12 -9.88
C SER A 105 -23.44 17.08 -9.90
N ASP A 106 -24.05 17.27 -11.09
CA ASP A 106 -25.50 17.25 -11.24
C ASP A 106 -26.05 15.80 -11.44
N LYS A 107 -25.14 14.81 -11.44
CA LYS A 107 -25.48 13.39 -11.63
C LYS A 107 -25.18 12.57 -10.39
N THR A 108 -26.03 11.56 -10.17
CA THR A 108 -25.85 10.58 -9.09
C THR A 108 -24.84 9.51 -9.49
N TYR A 109 -23.97 9.12 -8.56
CA TYR A 109 -23.01 8.02 -8.67
C TYR A 109 -23.18 7.04 -7.51
N HIS A 110 -22.85 5.77 -7.73
CA HIS A 110 -22.74 4.75 -6.69
C HIS A 110 -21.25 4.54 -6.41
N TRP A 111 -20.77 4.99 -5.26
CA TRP A 111 -19.32 5.10 -5.00
C TRP A 111 -18.62 3.77 -4.89
N GLU A 112 -19.28 2.70 -4.41
CA GLU A 112 -18.71 1.35 -4.44
C GLU A 112 -18.55 0.83 -5.87
N ILE A 113 -19.51 1.09 -6.77
CA ILE A 113 -19.38 0.73 -8.20
C ILE A 113 -18.23 1.50 -8.84
N VAL A 114 -18.05 2.78 -8.48
CA VAL A 114 -16.91 3.58 -8.95
C VAL A 114 -15.60 2.97 -8.48
N ALA A 115 -15.48 2.66 -7.18
CA ALA A 115 -14.29 2.06 -6.58
C ALA A 115 -13.97 0.68 -7.19
N ASN A 116 -15.00 -0.18 -7.35
CA ASN A 116 -14.86 -1.50 -7.98
C ASN A 116 -14.24 -1.39 -9.38
N ALA A 117 -14.84 -0.58 -10.25
CA ALA A 117 -14.37 -0.42 -11.63
C ALA A 117 -12.96 0.22 -11.70
N ALA A 118 -12.66 1.16 -10.80
CA ALA A 118 -11.36 1.82 -10.74
C ALA A 118 -10.25 0.87 -10.30
N LEU A 119 -10.47 0.08 -9.25
CA LEU A 119 -9.48 -0.87 -8.72
C LEU A 119 -9.26 -2.05 -9.67
N ALA A 120 -10.32 -2.53 -10.33
CA ALA A 120 -10.21 -3.56 -11.36
C ALA A 120 -9.25 -3.13 -12.49
N ASP A 121 -9.48 -1.96 -13.07
CA ASP A 121 -8.65 -1.48 -14.17
C ASP A 121 -7.22 -1.13 -13.68
N MET A 122 -7.05 -0.59 -12.47
CA MET A 122 -5.71 -0.30 -11.95
C MET A 122 -4.89 -1.58 -11.75
N ASN A 123 -5.47 -2.67 -11.21
CA ASN A 123 -4.78 -3.95 -11.11
C ASN A 123 -4.39 -4.50 -12.50
N ARG A 124 -5.28 -4.42 -13.49
CA ARG A 124 -4.94 -4.80 -14.88
C ARG A 124 -3.75 -4.01 -15.40
N TYR A 125 -3.73 -2.70 -15.22
CA TYR A 125 -2.66 -1.82 -15.71
C TYR A 125 -1.32 -2.05 -15.02
N MET A 126 -1.30 -2.21 -13.70
CA MET A 126 -0.05 -2.34 -12.94
C MET A 126 0.67 -3.65 -13.20
N LEU A 127 -0.05 -4.72 -13.58
CA LEU A 127 0.48 -6.07 -13.73
C LEU A 127 0.49 -6.59 -15.18
N GLU A 128 0.04 -5.80 -16.14
CA GLU A 128 -0.29 -6.17 -17.54
C GLU A 128 0.70 -7.12 -18.21
N LYS A 129 2.01 -6.90 -18.00
CA LYS A 129 3.07 -7.55 -18.81
C LYS A 129 3.41 -8.96 -18.38
N THR A 130 3.27 -9.29 -17.09
CA THR A 130 3.74 -10.58 -16.54
C THR A 130 2.66 -11.35 -15.78
N ILE A 131 1.47 -10.78 -15.63
CA ILE A 131 0.32 -11.43 -14.98
C ILE A 131 -0.15 -12.67 -15.77
N SER A 132 -0.48 -13.76 -15.07
CA SER A 132 -1.03 -14.98 -15.67
C SER A 132 -2.46 -14.80 -16.20
N GLN A 133 -2.95 -15.75 -17.01
CA GLN A 133 -4.34 -15.72 -17.47
C GLN A 133 -5.31 -16.04 -16.32
N GLU A 134 -4.91 -16.93 -15.40
CA GLU A 134 -5.65 -17.25 -14.19
C GLU A 134 -5.88 -15.99 -13.36
N ASN A 135 -4.83 -15.24 -13.09
CA ASN A 135 -4.92 -14.00 -12.31
C ASN A 135 -5.70 -12.88 -13.03
N LYS A 136 -5.69 -12.84 -14.37
CA LYS A 136 -6.60 -11.95 -15.12
C LYS A 136 -8.05 -12.33 -14.91
N GLN A 137 -8.35 -13.63 -14.86
CA GLN A 137 -9.69 -14.12 -14.60
C GLN A 137 -10.15 -13.78 -13.18
N GLU A 138 -9.26 -13.89 -12.17
CA GLU A 138 -9.58 -13.47 -10.78
C GLU A 138 -9.98 -11.98 -10.71
N ILE A 139 -9.31 -11.11 -11.48
CA ILE A 139 -9.69 -9.70 -11.57
C ILE A 139 -11.08 -9.55 -12.21
N ASP A 140 -11.33 -10.25 -13.30
CA ASP A 140 -12.62 -10.18 -14.02
C ASP A 140 -13.77 -10.74 -13.16
N ASP A 141 -13.52 -11.81 -12.43
CA ASP A 141 -14.50 -12.46 -11.56
C ASP A 141 -14.85 -11.56 -10.36
N LEU A 142 -13.89 -10.94 -9.70
CA LEU A 142 -14.16 -10.03 -8.59
C LEU A 142 -14.87 -8.76 -9.05
N GLU A 143 -14.44 -8.14 -10.18
CA GLU A 143 -15.13 -6.99 -10.77
C GLU A 143 -16.61 -7.31 -11.05
N LYS A 144 -16.85 -8.48 -11.66
CA LYS A 144 -18.21 -8.92 -12.00
C LYS A 144 -19.04 -9.23 -10.76
N GLN A 145 -18.48 -9.93 -9.78
CA GLN A 145 -19.15 -10.27 -8.53
C GLN A 145 -19.70 -9.02 -7.84
N TRP A 146 -18.84 -8.03 -7.63
CA TRP A 146 -19.24 -6.77 -7.01
C TRP A 146 -20.22 -5.98 -7.87
N LEU A 147 -20.00 -5.92 -9.19
CA LEU A 147 -20.91 -5.20 -10.09
C LEU A 147 -22.32 -5.81 -10.09
N ASP A 148 -22.44 -7.14 -10.14
CA ASP A 148 -23.74 -7.84 -10.10
C ASP A 148 -24.48 -7.56 -8.78
N GLN A 149 -23.74 -7.60 -7.65
CA GLN A 149 -24.32 -7.34 -6.33
C GLN A 149 -24.80 -5.89 -6.19
N LEU A 150 -23.96 -4.92 -6.54
CA LEU A 150 -24.21 -3.49 -6.35
C LEU A 150 -25.19 -2.89 -7.38
N SER A 151 -25.35 -3.55 -8.53
CA SER A 151 -26.34 -3.14 -9.55
C SER A 151 -27.77 -3.45 -9.12
N SER A 152 -27.96 -4.36 -8.15
CA SER A 152 -29.30 -4.70 -7.66
C SER A 152 -29.93 -3.50 -6.94
N GLY A 153 -31.01 -2.95 -7.53
CA GLY A 153 -31.70 -1.77 -6.99
C GLY A 153 -31.08 -0.42 -7.39
N THR A 154 -29.94 -0.41 -8.09
CA THR A 154 -29.33 0.81 -8.63
C THR A 154 -29.83 1.07 -10.06
N PRO A 155 -30.25 2.30 -10.40
CA PRO A 155 -30.68 2.64 -11.77
C PRO A 155 -29.58 2.36 -12.79
N GLU A 156 -29.95 1.82 -13.94
CA GLU A 156 -28.99 1.37 -14.97
C GLU A 156 -28.07 2.50 -15.46
N ASP A 157 -28.57 3.73 -15.58
CA ASP A 157 -27.77 4.89 -15.97
C ASP A 157 -26.77 5.32 -14.88
N VAL A 158 -27.10 5.11 -13.60
CA VAL A 158 -26.19 5.33 -12.46
C VAL A 158 -25.07 4.29 -12.47
N VAL A 159 -25.43 3.00 -12.69
CA VAL A 159 -24.44 1.92 -12.82
C VAL A 159 -23.46 2.22 -13.95
N ALA A 160 -23.96 2.47 -15.17
CA ALA A 160 -23.15 2.72 -16.34
C ALA A 160 -22.23 3.94 -16.16
N ARG A 161 -22.73 5.02 -15.58
CA ARG A 161 -21.95 6.24 -15.31
C ARG A 161 -20.90 6.02 -14.24
N SER A 162 -21.21 5.29 -13.17
CA SER A 162 -20.29 4.96 -12.09
C SER A 162 -19.11 4.11 -12.60
N VAL A 163 -19.40 3.07 -13.38
CA VAL A 163 -18.36 2.24 -14.03
C VAL A 163 -17.48 3.09 -14.95
N ALA A 164 -18.09 3.93 -15.79
CA ALA A 164 -17.35 4.78 -16.73
C ALA A 164 -16.44 5.78 -15.99
N TYR A 165 -16.92 6.37 -14.91
CA TYR A 165 -16.14 7.30 -14.10
C TYR A 165 -14.96 6.60 -13.40
N GLY A 166 -15.20 5.45 -12.76
CA GLY A 166 -14.13 4.67 -12.11
C GLY A 166 -13.01 4.28 -13.06
N LYS A 167 -13.36 3.76 -14.26
CA LYS A 167 -12.37 3.43 -15.31
C LYS A 167 -11.61 4.67 -15.81
N ALA A 168 -12.27 5.81 -15.92
CA ALA A 168 -11.61 7.05 -16.32
C ALA A 168 -10.60 7.53 -15.27
N VAL A 169 -10.93 7.41 -13.96
CA VAL A 169 -9.99 7.69 -12.87
C VAL A 169 -8.78 6.78 -12.96
N ALA A 170 -8.97 5.46 -13.04
CA ALA A 170 -7.87 4.50 -13.16
C ALA A 170 -6.96 4.81 -14.35
N SER A 171 -7.53 5.13 -15.51
CA SER A 171 -6.77 5.51 -16.70
C SER A 171 -5.92 6.76 -16.47
N GLY A 172 -6.48 7.80 -15.83
CA GLY A 172 -5.75 9.03 -15.52
C GLY A 172 -4.57 8.80 -14.58
N ILE A 173 -4.81 8.08 -13.47
CA ILE A 173 -3.76 7.72 -12.51
C ILE A 173 -2.69 6.83 -13.15
N PHE A 174 -3.07 5.90 -14.02
CA PHE A 174 -2.11 5.10 -14.77
C PHE A 174 -1.24 5.95 -15.72
N GLN A 175 -1.80 6.95 -16.41
CA GLN A 175 -1.00 7.86 -17.23
C GLN A 175 0.01 8.65 -16.36
N TYR A 176 -0.40 9.12 -15.17
CA TYR A 176 0.50 9.74 -14.20
C TYR A 176 1.64 8.80 -13.78
N SER A 177 1.33 7.52 -13.54
CA SER A 177 2.32 6.53 -13.12
C SER A 177 3.42 6.25 -14.16
N LYS A 178 3.13 6.44 -15.45
CA LYS A 178 4.09 6.13 -16.53
C LYS A 178 5.32 7.03 -16.53
N SER A 179 5.24 8.20 -15.91
CA SER A 179 6.35 9.18 -15.89
C SER A 179 7.17 9.15 -14.60
N ASP A 180 6.92 8.21 -13.68
CA ASP A 180 7.59 8.16 -12.39
C ASP A 180 8.99 7.49 -12.42
N GLY A 181 9.37 6.88 -13.53
CA GLY A 181 10.61 6.11 -13.66
C GLY A 181 10.47 4.63 -13.33
N GLY A 182 9.45 4.23 -12.54
CA GLY A 182 9.20 2.85 -12.13
C GLY A 182 8.31 2.04 -13.07
N HIS A 183 7.77 2.69 -14.12
CA HIS A 183 6.88 2.03 -15.06
C HIS A 183 7.55 0.80 -15.70
N GLU A 184 6.88 -0.34 -15.64
CA GLU A 184 7.33 -1.65 -16.17
C GLU A 184 8.69 -2.16 -15.60
N GLN A 185 9.26 -1.55 -14.55
CA GLN A 185 10.50 -2.07 -13.95
C GLN A 185 10.38 -3.49 -13.38
N TYR A 186 9.16 -3.99 -13.15
CA TYR A 186 8.92 -5.37 -12.74
C TYR A 186 9.16 -6.39 -13.88
N VAL A 187 9.20 -5.96 -15.14
CA VAL A 187 9.52 -6.82 -16.29
C VAL A 187 11.02 -7.16 -16.33
N ASP A 188 11.86 -6.21 -15.92
CA ASP A 188 13.31 -6.38 -15.76
C ASP A 188 13.77 -5.82 -14.40
N PRO A 189 13.51 -6.54 -13.31
CA PRO A 189 13.78 -6.03 -11.97
C PRO A 189 15.28 -5.87 -11.65
N PHE A 190 16.17 -6.49 -12.42
CA PHE A 190 17.62 -6.33 -12.26
C PHE A 190 18.21 -5.26 -13.17
N GLN A 191 17.47 -4.77 -14.16
CA GLN A 191 17.81 -3.63 -15.03
C GLN A 191 19.20 -3.72 -15.67
N LEU A 192 19.50 -4.87 -16.25
CA LEU A 192 20.80 -5.16 -16.86
C LEU A 192 20.97 -4.49 -18.23
N PRO A 193 22.24 -4.12 -18.61
CA PRO A 193 23.46 -4.22 -17.80
C PRO A 193 23.55 -3.12 -16.73
N TYR A 194 24.08 -3.47 -15.57
CA TYR A 194 24.37 -2.54 -14.48
C TYR A 194 25.80 -2.80 -13.94
N THR A 195 26.62 -1.76 -13.84
CA THR A 195 27.96 -1.84 -13.24
C THR A 195 27.93 -1.21 -11.87
N TRP A 196 28.37 -1.93 -10.86
CA TRP A 196 28.36 -1.50 -9.47
C TRP A 196 29.75 -1.35 -8.85
N PRO A 197 29.86 -0.58 -7.75
CA PRO A 197 31.11 -0.41 -7.03
C PRO A 197 31.70 -1.73 -6.55
N THR A 198 33.03 -1.81 -6.56
CA THR A 198 33.79 -2.95 -6.02
C THR A 198 34.84 -2.44 -5.04
N GLY A 199 35.30 -3.30 -4.14
CA GLY A 199 36.32 -2.97 -3.17
C GLY A 199 35.98 -3.32 -1.72
N PRO A 200 36.81 -2.92 -0.76
CA PRO A 200 36.53 -3.20 0.65
C PRO A 200 35.19 -2.60 1.12
N GLY A 201 34.39 -3.41 1.78
CA GLY A 201 33.08 -2.99 2.29
C GLY A 201 31.95 -2.89 1.25
N ALA A 202 32.26 -3.05 -0.05
CA ALA A 202 31.22 -3.07 -1.09
C ALA A 202 30.43 -4.38 -1.07
N TRP A 203 29.13 -4.28 -1.35
CA TRP A 203 28.25 -5.44 -1.46
C TRP A 203 28.75 -6.43 -2.52
N LYS A 204 28.59 -7.71 -2.22
CA LYS A 204 28.83 -8.85 -3.12
C LYS A 204 27.59 -9.72 -3.16
N PRO A 205 27.34 -10.44 -4.27
CA PRO A 205 26.24 -11.42 -4.34
C PRO A 205 26.32 -12.44 -3.19
N THR A 206 25.20 -12.66 -2.52
CA THR A 206 25.08 -13.55 -1.35
C THR A 206 24.36 -14.85 -1.64
N GLY A 207 23.80 -15.00 -2.83
CA GLY A 207 23.05 -16.17 -3.27
C GLY A 207 23.25 -16.46 -4.76
N ALA A 208 22.31 -17.20 -5.35
CA ALA A 208 22.35 -17.61 -6.76
C ALA A 208 22.21 -16.42 -7.75
N THR A 209 21.60 -15.34 -7.34
CA THR A 209 21.41 -14.15 -8.17
C THR A 209 22.66 -13.27 -8.15
N PRO A 210 23.37 -13.13 -9.30
CA PRO A 210 24.63 -12.40 -9.32
C PRO A 210 24.49 -10.89 -9.35
N ASN A 211 23.30 -10.37 -9.69
CA ASN A 211 23.05 -8.96 -9.91
C ASN A 211 22.24 -8.33 -8.78
N PRO A 212 22.49 -7.06 -8.42
CA PRO A 212 21.70 -6.38 -7.42
C PRO A 212 20.30 -6.02 -7.95
N LEU A 213 19.30 -6.14 -7.09
CA LEU A 213 17.90 -5.89 -7.41
C LEU A 213 17.60 -4.39 -7.51
N ALA A 214 16.88 -3.99 -8.55
CA ALA A 214 16.32 -2.66 -8.76
C ALA A 214 17.33 -1.50 -8.64
N PRO A 215 18.51 -1.56 -9.31
CA PRO A 215 19.59 -0.58 -9.12
C PRO A 215 19.24 0.84 -9.58
N LYS A 216 18.15 1.02 -10.32
CA LYS A 216 17.69 2.34 -10.77
C LYS A 216 16.48 2.86 -9.99
N TRP A 217 16.00 2.11 -8.99
CA TRP A 217 14.81 2.49 -8.21
C TRP A 217 14.97 3.83 -7.48
N LEU A 218 16.19 4.15 -7.08
CA LEU A 218 16.55 5.42 -6.43
C LEU A 218 16.27 6.67 -7.29
N PHE A 219 16.06 6.52 -8.58
CA PHE A 219 15.77 7.62 -9.51
C PHE A 219 14.27 7.80 -9.77
N ASN A 220 13.43 6.94 -9.21
CA ASN A 220 12.01 7.08 -9.36
C ASN A 220 11.51 8.35 -8.66
N ARG A 221 10.47 8.97 -9.23
CA ARG A 221 9.82 10.14 -8.63
C ARG A 221 9.04 9.76 -7.38
N PRO A 222 9.38 10.30 -6.20
CA PRO A 222 8.56 10.12 -5.01
C PRO A 222 7.26 10.93 -5.13
N PHE A 223 6.25 10.53 -4.40
CA PHE A 223 5.01 11.29 -4.30
C PHE A 223 5.21 12.62 -3.55
N LEU A 224 6.08 12.63 -2.54
CA LEU A 224 6.52 13.85 -1.86
C LEU A 224 8.02 14.05 -2.07
N GLN A 225 8.39 15.00 -2.93
CA GLN A 225 9.78 15.26 -3.28
C GLN A 225 10.67 15.56 -2.05
N ASP A 226 10.10 16.21 -1.04
CA ASP A 226 10.82 16.58 0.18
C ASP A 226 11.30 15.36 0.99
N ASN A 227 10.66 14.19 0.85
CA ASN A 227 11.08 12.96 1.51
C ASN A 227 12.53 12.58 1.20
N ILE A 228 13.00 12.84 -0.04
CA ILE A 228 14.38 12.57 -0.45
C ILE A 228 15.40 13.33 0.40
N ALA A 229 15.12 14.58 0.77
CA ALA A 229 16.02 15.40 1.55
C ALA A 229 15.84 15.23 3.07
N GLU A 230 14.60 15.05 3.52
CA GLU A 230 14.25 15.08 4.95
C GLU A 230 14.35 13.72 5.64
N ALA A 231 14.20 12.62 4.89
CA ALA A 231 14.32 11.27 5.42
C ALA A 231 15.72 10.69 5.26
N GLN A 232 16.78 11.53 5.24
CA GLN A 232 18.15 11.05 5.15
C GLN A 232 18.55 10.30 6.43
N PRO A 233 19.15 9.09 6.32
CA PRO A 233 19.64 8.37 7.48
C PRO A 233 20.94 8.99 8.02
N PHE A 234 21.29 8.67 9.26
CA PHE A 234 22.63 8.96 9.76
C PHE A 234 23.68 8.21 8.92
N PRO A 235 24.91 8.78 8.79
CA PRO A 235 25.98 8.07 8.10
C PRO A 235 26.23 6.69 8.73
N HIS A 236 26.45 5.68 7.87
CA HIS A 236 26.84 4.35 8.35
C HIS A 236 28.24 4.40 8.96
N MET A 237 28.53 3.45 9.90
CA MET A 237 29.91 3.27 10.44
C MET A 237 30.88 3.02 9.29
N GLN A 238 32.09 3.56 9.46
CA GLN A 238 33.15 3.34 8.49
C GLN A 238 33.56 1.86 8.44
N PHE A 239 33.63 1.30 7.24
CA PHE A 239 34.07 -0.09 7.03
C PHE A 239 35.47 -0.28 7.60
N SER A 240 35.68 -1.36 8.35
CA SER A 240 36.95 -1.77 8.91
C SER A 240 36.97 -3.26 9.19
N THR A 241 38.15 -3.89 9.09
CA THR A 241 38.38 -5.28 9.48
C THR A 241 39.16 -5.39 10.80
N ASP A 242 39.49 -4.24 11.45
CA ASP A 242 40.10 -4.22 12.77
C ASP A 242 39.09 -4.74 13.83
N PRO A 243 39.44 -5.77 14.62
CA PRO A 243 38.56 -6.29 15.69
C PRO A 243 38.20 -5.25 16.75
N GLY A 244 38.93 -4.17 16.90
CA GLY A 244 38.61 -3.06 17.80
C GLY A 244 37.58 -2.07 17.24
N SER A 245 37.30 -2.10 15.93
CA SER A 245 36.43 -1.15 15.26
C SER A 245 34.96 -1.35 15.59
N GLU A 246 34.15 -0.29 15.42
CA GLU A 246 32.70 -0.36 15.54
C GLU A 246 32.09 -1.30 14.51
N PHE A 247 32.59 -1.29 13.27
CA PHE A 247 32.10 -2.15 12.20
C PHE A 247 32.26 -3.64 12.49
N TYR A 248 33.49 -4.03 12.98
CA TYR A 248 33.76 -5.43 13.35
C TYR A 248 32.87 -5.87 14.52
N LYS A 249 32.69 -5.01 15.53
CA LYS A 249 31.83 -5.29 16.68
C LYS A 249 30.37 -5.48 16.25
N ALA A 250 29.82 -4.61 15.38
CA ALA A 250 28.48 -4.77 14.86
C ALA A 250 28.29 -6.09 14.09
N ALA A 251 29.29 -6.54 13.33
CA ALA A 251 29.25 -7.84 12.66
C ALA A 251 29.36 -9.01 13.66
N LEU A 252 30.15 -8.85 14.72
CA LEU A 252 30.29 -9.83 15.79
C LEU A 252 28.98 -9.95 16.60
N ASP A 253 28.27 -8.85 16.81
CA ASP A 253 26.94 -8.86 17.46
C ASP A 253 25.94 -9.65 16.63
N VAL A 254 25.87 -9.46 15.31
CA VAL A 254 25.05 -10.27 14.40
C VAL A 254 25.44 -11.75 14.51
N TYR A 255 26.72 -12.06 14.49
CA TYR A 255 27.23 -13.44 14.65
C TYR A 255 26.74 -14.10 15.94
N HIS A 256 26.87 -13.38 17.08
CA HIS A 256 26.44 -13.89 18.37
C HIS A 256 24.93 -14.08 18.45
N ILE A 257 24.15 -13.09 18.02
CA ILE A 257 22.69 -13.15 18.03
C ILE A 257 22.19 -14.37 17.23
N VAL A 258 22.65 -14.53 16.00
CA VAL A 258 22.21 -15.65 15.15
C VAL A 258 22.55 -17.02 15.77
N ASN A 259 23.75 -17.15 16.39
CA ASN A 259 24.17 -18.40 17.02
C ASN A 259 23.51 -18.67 18.39
N THR A 260 22.85 -17.69 18.98
CA THR A 260 22.19 -17.80 20.29
C THR A 260 20.68 -17.54 20.24
N ASN A 261 20.10 -17.38 19.03
CA ASN A 261 18.67 -17.18 18.84
C ASN A 261 17.84 -18.18 19.60
N THR A 262 16.84 -17.69 20.30
CA THR A 262 15.77 -18.49 20.86
C THR A 262 14.83 -19.03 19.77
N ALA A 263 13.98 -20.00 20.10
CA ALA A 263 12.96 -20.47 19.17
C ALA A 263 11.98 -19.35 18.75
N GLU A 264 11.67 -18.43 19.67
CA GLU A 264 10.81 -17.28 19.43
C GLU A 264 11.45 -16.29 18.42
N GLU A 265 12.74 -15.96 18.56
CA GLU A 265 13.44 -15.06 17.64
C GLU A 265 13.56 -15.66 16.23
N VAL A 266 13.69 -16.99 16.13
CA VAL A 266 13.63 -17.71 14.85
C VAL A 266 12.23 -17.62 14.23
N GLU A 267 11.17 -17.76 15.04
CA GLU A 267 9.79 -17.62 14.58
C GLU A 267 9.49 -16.18 14.13
N ILE A 268 9.87 -15.17 14.91
CA ILE A 268 9.80 -13.75 14.54
C ILE A 268 10.48 -13.51 13.19
N THR A 269 11.69 -14.04 13.02
CA THR A 269 12.46 -13.92 11.76
C THR A 269 11.68 -14.44 10.55
N LYS A 270 11.03 -15.59 10.69
CA LYS A 270 10.26 -16.23 9.62
C LYS A 270 8.94 -15.54 9.36
N PHE A 271 8.26 -15.08 10.42
CA PHE A 271 7.00 -14.35 10.34
C PHE A 271 7.15 -13.08 9.50
N TRP A 272 8.22 -12.31 9.73
CA TRP A 272 8.54 -11.09 9.00
C TRP A 272 9.46 -11.30 7.78
N ALA A 273 9.65 -12.55 7.32
CA ALA A 273 10.48 -12.78 6.14
C ALA A 273 9.89 -12.12 4.89
N ASP A 274 8.60 -12.26 4.72
CA ASP A 274 7.83 -11.68 3.62
C ASP A 274 8.48 -11.83 2.24
N ASP A 275 9.01 -13.04 2.01
CA ASP A 275 9.75 -13.34 0.80
C ASP A 275 8.85 -13.25 -0.44
N PRO A 276 9.31 -12.57 -1.51
CA PRO A 276 8.58 -12.52 -2.78
C PRO A 276 8.22 -13.92 -3.28
N PHE A 277 7.03 -14.06 -3.84
CA PHE A 277 6.44 -15.31 -4.36
C PHE A 277 6.08 -16.36 -3.30
N ALA A 278 6.48 -16.17 -2.04
CA ALA A 278 6.01 -16.97 -0.91
C ALA A 278 4.87 -16.25 -0.17
N THR A 279 5.01 -14.95 0.02
CA THR A 279 3.98 -14.04 0.55
C THR A 279 3.76 -12.88 -0.42
N CYS A 280 2.96 -11.90 -0.04
CA CYS A 280 2.70 -10.70 -0.83
C CYS A 280 3.73 -9.58 -0.62
N THR A 281 4.95 -9.89 -0.22
CA THR A 281 6.02 -8.95 0.14
C THR A 281 5.72 -8.13 1.43
N PRO A 282 6.69 -7.40 2.00
CA PRO A 282 6.44 -6.58 3.19
C PRO A 282 5.27 -5.60 3.03
N THR A 283 5.19 -4.91 1.88
CA THR A 283 4.09 -3.99 1.59
C THR A 283 2.72 -4.68 1.60
N GLY A 284 2.60 -5.86 0.99
CA GLY A 284 1.34 -6.60 1.04
C GLY A 284 0.96 -7.03 2.45
N HIS A 285 1.95 -7.32 3.32
CA HIS A 285 1.71 -7.63 4.72
C HIS A 285 1.09 -6.43 5.45
N THR A 286 1.66 -5.24 5.33
CA THR A 286 1.11 -4.02 5.94
C THR A 286 -0.25 -3.63 5.35
N PHE A 287 -0.48 -3.84 4.05
CA PHE A 287 -1.79 -3.65 3.43
C PHE A 287 -2.84 -4.63 3.94
N ASN A 288 -2.48 -5.88 4.22
CA ASN A 288 -3.36 -6.85 4.88
C ASN A 288 -3.68 -6.44 6.32
N ILE A 289 -2.68 -5.96 7.09
CA ILE A 289 -2.92 -5.38 8.42
C ILE A 289 -3.89 -4.20 8.32
N MET A 290 -3.71 -3.31 7.35
CA MET A 290 -4.65 -2.21 7.11
C MET A 290 -6.08 -2.72 6.86
N GLY A 291 -6.24 -3.73 6.00
CA GLY A 291 -7.54 -4.34 5.73
C GLY A 291 -8.19 -4.92 6.98
N GLN A 292 -7.41 -5.63 7.81
CA GLN A 292 -7.86 -6.16 9.09
C GLN A 292 -8.32 -5.04 10.05
N LEU A 293 -7.55 -3.96 10.18
CA LEU A 293 -7.89 -2.84 11.05
C LEU A 293 -9.13 -2.08 10.54
N LEU A 294 -9.29 -1.91 9.25
CA LEU A 294 -10.48 -1.29 8.66
C LEU A 294 -11.74 -2.12 8.96
N GLU A 295 -11.65 -3.44 8.86
CA GLU A 295 -12.75 -4.35 9.22
C GLU A 295 -13.09 -4.25 10.71
N GLU A 296 -12.11 -4.37 11.60
CA GLU A 296 -12.28 -4.31 13.05
C GLU A 296 -12.90 -2.99 13.52
N ASN A 297 -12.65 -1.89 12.81
CA ASN A 297 -13.20 -0.57 13.10
C ASN A 297 -14.48 -0.26 12.32
N SER A 298 -15.06 -1.21 11.57
CA SER A 298 -16.25 -1.00 10.73
C SER A 298 -16.09 0.26 9.86
N ALA A 299 -14.93 0.39 9.22
CA ALA A 299 -14.55 1.58 8.47
C ALA A 299 -15.44 1.78 7.23
N SER A 300 -15.73 3.04 6.92
CA SER A 300 -16.40 3.41 5.67
C SER A 300 -15.46 3.30 4.46
N LEU A 301 -16.04 3.27 3.26
CA LEU A 301 -15.30 3.36 1.99
C LEU A 301 -14.43 4.63 1.95
N GLY A 302 -14.92 5.77 2.44
CA GLY A 302 -14.16 7.00 2.52
C GLY A 302 -12.94 6.87 3.44
N MET A 303 -13.10 6.27 4.64
CA MET A 303 -11.99 6.00 5.55
C MET A 303 -10.98 5.04 4.91
N ALA A 304 -11.43 3.97 4.26
CA ALA A 304 -10.55 3.02 3.57
C ALA A 304 -9.76 3.69 2.44
N ALA A 305 -10.39 4.58 1.68
CA ALA A 305 -9.73 5.33 0.61
C ALA A 305 -8.58 6.21 1.15
N VAL A 306 -8.80 6.92 2.27
CA VAL A 306 -7.74 7.70 2.94
C VAL A 306 -6.64 6.78 3.45
N ALA A 307 -6.99 5.67 4.10
CA ALA A 307 -6.06 4.75 4.74
C ALA A 307 -5.10 4.11 3.72
N TYR A 308 -5.64 3.51 2.67
CA TYR A 308 -4.84 2.86 1.64
C TYR A 308 -4.00 3.85 0.81
N ALA A 309 -4.53 5.05 0.52
CA ALA A 309 -3.75 6.08 -0.16
C ALA A 309 -2.57 6.57 0.68
N ARG A 310 -2.78 6.84 1.97
CA ARG A 310 -1.72 7.24 2.90
C ARG A 310 -0.64 6.17 3.01
N LEU A 311 -1.05 4.93 3.24
CA LEU A 311 -0.12 3.80 3.40
C LEU A 311 0.71 3.62 2.13
N GLY A 312 0.06 3.56 0.98
CA GLY A 312 0.74 3.38 -0.31
C GLY A 312 1.74 4.49 -0.62
N ILE A 313 1.35 5.76 -0.44
CA ILE A 313 2.23 6.91 -0.65
C ILE A 313 3.45 6.82 0.27
N ALA A 314 3.24 6.50 1.56
CA ALA A 314 4.32 6.42 2.54
C ALA A 314 5.30 5.29 2.22
N GLU A 315 4.82 4.10 1.90
CA GLU A 315 5.68 2.94 1.63
C GLU A 315 6.44 3.05 0.31
N ASN A 316 5.80 3.55 -0.76
CA ASN A 316 6.51 3.79 -2.01
C ASN A 316 7.66 4.78 -1.82
N ASP A 317 7.41 5.90 -1.16
CA ASP A 317 8.44 6.91 -0.92
C ASP A 317 9.52 6.39 0.03
N ALA A 318 9.14 5.59 1.04
CA ALA A 318 10.08 4.91 1.94
C ALA A 318 11.03 3.97 1.16
N PHE A 319 10.51 3.18 0.21
CA PHE A 319 11.36 2.35 -0.64
C PHE A 319 12.26 3.15 -1.58
N ILE A 320 11.81 4.28 -2.12
CA ILE A 320 12.67 5.16 -2.94
C ILE A 320 13.82 5.72 -2.09
N CYS A 321 13.54 6.24 -0.90
CA CYS A 321 14.55 6.74 0.05
C CYS A 321 15.52 5.64 0.49
N CYS A 322 14.99 4.45 0.81
CA CYS A 322 15.79 3.29 1.21
C CYS A 322 16.72 2.83 0.07
N TRP A 323 16.19 2.71 -1.17
CA TRP A 323 16.99 2.31 -2.32
C TRP A 323 18.05 3.33 -2.68
N LYS A 324 17.74 4.64 -2.54
CA LYS A 324 18.77 5.68 -2.67
C LYS A 324 19.91 5.44 -1.70
N THR A 325 19.62 5.21 -0.45
CA THR A 325 20.63 4.95 0.58
C THR A 325 21.41 3.66 0.31
N LYS A 326 20.73 2.58 -0.07
CA LYS A 326 21.36 1.29 -0.41
C LYS A 326 22.38 1.43 -1.53
N TYR A 327 22.07 2.16 -2.57
CA TYR A 327 22.94 2.30 -3.73
C TYR A 327 23.97 3.44 -3.60
N ASP A 328 23.72 4.43 -2.73
CA ASP A 328 24.72 5.44 -2.38
C ASP A 328 25.84 4.85 -1.50
N TYR A 329 25.51 4.02 -0.50
CA TYR A 329 26.50 3.38 0.39
C TYR A 329 27.05 2.06 -0.17
N PHE A 330 26.28 1.33 -0.89
CA PHE A 330 26.58 0.02 -1.48
C PHE A 330 27.21 -0.98 -0.50
N LEU A 331 26.68 -1.02 0.73
CA LEU A 331 27.31 -1.66 1.88
C LEU A 331 27.22 -3.19 1.83
N VAL A 332 28.31 -3.85 2.22
CA VAL A 332 28.42 -5.31 2.38
C VAL A 332 27.42 -5.86 3.40
N ARG A 333 26.85 -7.02 3.10
CA ARG A 333 25.95 -7.74 4.02
C ARG A 333 26.72 -8.42 5.16
N PRO A 334 26.09 -8.57 6.37
CA PRO A 334 26.71 -9.26 7.50
C PRO A 334 27.24 -10.63 7.14
N VAL A 335 26.49 -11.45 6.40
CA VAL A 335 26.91 -12.81 6.03
C VAL A 335 28.22 -12.84 5.25
N THR A 336 28.43 -11.90 4.34
CA THR A 336 29.69 -11.79 3.57
C THR A 336 30.83 -11.41 4.49
N TYR A 337 30.64 -10.35 5.29
CA TYR A 337 31.66 -9.86 6.21
C TYR A 337 32.04 -10.92 7.27
N ILE A 338 31.05 -11.57 7.88
CA ILE A 338 31.27 -12.56 8.92
C ILE A 338 32.03 -13.77 8.37
N LYS A 339 31.65 -14.26 7.18
CA LYS A 339 32.37 -15.38 6.52
C LYS A 339 33.81 -15.05 6.19
N GLU A 340 34.09 -13.82 5.81
CA GLU A 340 35.44 -13.39 5.42
C GLU A 340 36.37 -13.07 6.63
N HIS A 341 35.80 -12.65 7.79
CA HIS A 341 36.61 -12.06 8.86
C HIS A 341 36.38 -12.66 10.26
N ILE A 342 35.28 -13.45 10.48
CA ILE A 342 34.92 -13.96 11.81
C ILE A 342 34.82 -15.49 11.78
N ASP A 343 33.87 -16.04 11.00
CA ASP A 343 33.62 -17.49 10.90
C ASP A 343 33.19 -17.88 9.48
N PRO A 344 34.01 -18.63 8.72
CA PRO A 344 33.70 -19.03 7.36
C PRO A 344 32.47 -19.96 7.25
N ASN A 345 32.03 -20.58 8.35
CA ASN A 345 30.88 -21.48 8.40
C ASN A 345 29.57 -20.78 8.77
N PHE A 346 29.59 -19.47 9.04
CA PHE A 346 28.40 -18.74 9.41
C PHE A 346 27.29 -18.85 8.37
N ASN A 347 26.05 -19.04 8.82
CA ASN A 347 24.87 -19.03 7.98
C ASN A 347 23.78 -18.18 8.61
N THR A 348 22.99 -17.49 7.77
CA THR A 348 21.82 -16.73 8.18
C THR A 348 20.62 -17.63 8.43
N VAL A 349 19.65 -17.20 9.24
CA VAL A 349 18.39 -17.92 9.51
C VAL A 349 17.48 -17.97 8.28
N ILE A 350 17.49 -16.88 7.49
CA ILE A 350 16.72 -16.73 6.25
C ILE A 350 17.62 -16.31 5.10
N GLY A 351 17.14 -16.42 3.87
CA GLY A 351 17.88 -16.01 2.68
C GLY A 351 18.27 -14.51 2.71
N THR A 352 19.51 -14.22 2.34
CA THR A 352 19.96 -12.81 2.22
C THR A 352 19.54 -12.26 0.87
N PRO A 353 18.75 -11.17 0.83
CA PRO A 353 18.26 -10.59 -0.42
C PRO A 353 19.40 -10.03 -1.30
N PRO A 354 19.23 -10.03 -2.65
CA PRO A 354 20.28 -9.63 -3.59
C PRO A 354 20.38 -8.10 -3.76
N PHE A 355 20.67 -7.37 -2.68
CA PHE A 355 20.90 -5.91 -2.69
C PHE A 355 21.68 -5.47 -1.46
N PRO A 356 22.31 -4.25 -1.48
CA PRO A 356 23.13 -3.73 -0.39
C PRO A 356 22.41 -3.67 0.97
N ALA A 357 23.20 -3.68 2.05
CA ALA A 357 22.66 -3.80 3.41
C ALA A 357 21.94 -2.53 3.88
N TYR A 358 22.62 -1.37 3.88
CA TYR A 358 22.18 -0.13 4.54
C TYR A 358 21.25 0.73 3.67
N THR A 359 20.10 1.16 4.13
CA THR A 359 19.37 0.82 5.35
C THR A 359 18.51 -0.44 5.16
N SER A 360 17.95 -1.00 6.25
CA SER A 360 17.02 -2.14 6.17
C SER A 360 15.71 -1.75 5.47
N GLY A 361 15.35 -2.50 4.41
CA GLY A 361 14.10 -2.25 3.66
C GLY A 361 12.85 -2.46 4.51
N HIS A 362 12.76 -3.60 5.20
CA HIS A 362 11.67 -3.93 6.11
C HIS A 362 11.51 -2.89 7.24
N ALA A 363 12.62 -2.50 7.88
CA ALA A 363 12.57 -1.50 8.93
C ALA A 363 12.11 -0.12 8.41
N THR A 364 12.51 0.25 7.18
CA THR A 364 12.10 1.52 6.58
C THR A 364 10.61 1.52 6.26
N GLU A 365 10.13 0.47 5.66
CA GLU A 365 8.72 0.31 5.30
C GLU A 365 7.83 0.21 6.55
N ALA A 366 8.16 -0.69 7.49
CA ALA A 366 7.39 -0.84 8.74
C ALA A 366 7.38 0.46 9.57
N GLY A 367 8.49 1.22 9.58
CA GLY A 367 8.55 2.54 10.19
C GLY A 367 7.59 3.53 9.54
N ALA A 368 7.46 3.53 8.21
CA ALA A 368 6.51 4.39 7.51
C ALA A 368 5.07 3.97 7.80
N GLY A 369 4.76 2.67 7.70
CA GLY A 369 3.45 2.12 8.00
C GLY A 369 3.00 2.40 9.44
N SER A 370 3.89 2.26 10.43
CA SER A 370 3.56 2.52 11.84
C SER A 370 3.04 3.94 12.08
N ARG A 371 3.60 4.94 11.38
CA ARG A 371 3.14 6.34 11.49
C ARG A 371 1.77 6.56 10.84
N ILE A 372 1.50 5.86 9.76
CA ILE A 372 0.18 5.91 9.11
C ILE A 372 -0.88 5.23 10.00
N PHE A 373 -0.61 4.03 10.49
CA PHE A 373 -1.53 3.33 11.39
C PHE A 373 -1.80 4.15 12.66
N THR A 374 -0.77 4.72 13.29
CA THR A 374 -0.92 5.58 14.46
C THR A 374 -1.82 6.78 14.16
N ALA A 375 -1.61 7.48 13.04
CA ALA A 375 -2.43 8.63 12.68
C ALA A 375 -3.89 8.26 12.35
N MET A 376 -4.13 7.04 11.82
CA MET A 376 -5.46 6.59 11.43
C MET A 376 -6.28 6.07 12.61
N PHE A 377 -5.67 5.32 13.52
CA PHE A 377 -6.39 4.49 14.49
C PHE A 377 -6.19 4.88 15.96
N THR A 378 -5.28 5.83 16.27
CA THR A 378 -5.09 6.28 17.65
C THR A 378 -5.61 7.70 17.89
N ASP A 379 -5.87 8.03 19.15
CA ASP A 379 -6.32 9.36 19.59
C ASP A 379 -5.18 10.23 20.17
N GLY A 380 -3.92 9.90 19.81
CA GLY A 380 -2.74 10.73 20.11
C GLY A 380 -1.84 10.22 21.24
N ASP A 381 -2.28 9.23 22.06
CA ASP A 381 -1.42 8.56 23.04
C ASP A 381 -0.57 7.43 22.44
N GLY A 382 -0.86 7.06 21.19
CA GLY A 382 -0.16 6.02 20.44
C GLY A 382 -0.48 4.59 20.87
N ALA A 383 -1.29 4.38 21.90
CA ALA A 383 -1.68 3.06 22.35
C ALA A 383 -2.79 2.48 21.46
N TYR A 384 -2.55 1.32 20.90
CA TYR A 384 -3.54 0.57 20.13
C TYR A 384 -3.18 -0.93 20.18
N PRO A 385 -3.63 -1.67 21.19
CA PRO A 385 -3.41 -3.12 21.24
C PRO A 385 -4.16 -3.81 20.12
N PHE A 386 -3.45 -4.63 19.35
CA PHE A 386 -4.04 -5.41 18.27
C PHE A 386 -3.32 -6.76 18.10
N THR A 387 -3.98 -7.66 17.37
CA THR A 387 -3.45 -8.97 17.02
C THR A 387 -3.33 -9.05 15.52
N ASP A 388 -2.11 -9.18 15.00
CA ASP A 388 -1.89 -9.48 13.59
C ASP A 388 -2.22 -10.95 13.31
N ARG A 389 -3.21 -11.17 12.44
CA ARG A 389 -3.70 -12.48 11.99
C ARG A 389 -3.42 -12.72 10.50
N THR A 390 -2.78 -11.79 9.84
CA THR A 390 -2.67 -11.78 8.38
C THR A 390 -1.81 -12.89 7.83
N GLN A 391 -0.86 -13.41 8.64
CA GLN A 391 0.08 -14.46 8.23
C GLN A 391 -0.42 -15.89 8.56
N ILE A 392 -1.61 -16.05 9.16
CA ILE A 392 -2.20 -17.37 9.44
C ILE A 392 -2.34 -18.19 8.16
N GLN A 393 -2.73 -17.58 7.06
CA GLN A 393 -2.87 -18.20 5.76
C GLN A 393 -1.57 -18.85 5.23
N PHE A 394 -0.41 -18.39 5.72
CA PHE A 394 0.91 -18.92 5.40
C PHE A 394 1.45 -19.89 6.47
N GLY A 395 0.63 -20.22 7.47
CA GLY A 395 0.96 -21.20 8.51
C GLY A 395 1.67 -20.63 9.74
N PHE A 396 1.72 -19.31 9.92
CA PHE A 396 2.30 -18.67 11.08
C PHE A 396 1.28 -18.49 12.22
N SER A 397 1.78 -18.42 13.46
CA SER A 397 0.98 -18.03 14.63
C SER A 397 0.65 -16.53 14.56
N VAL A 398 -0.43 -16.12 15.26
CA VAL A 398 -0.76 -14.71 15.43
C VAL A 398 0.30 -14.00 16.26
N ARG A 399 0.48 -12.69 16.03
CA ARG A 399 1.35 -11.85 16.84
C ARG A 399 0.56 -10.71 17.49
N ASN A 400 0.89 -10.40 18.75
CA ASN A 400 0.18 -9.40 19.54
C ASN A 400 1.08 -8.21 19.82
N PHE A 401 0.55 -7.02 19.61
CA PHE A 401 1.27 -5.76 19.79
C PHE A 401 0.46 -4.79 20.65
N ASN A 402 1.13 -3.97 21.46
CA ASN A 402 0.50 -2.93 22.26
C ASN A 402 0.29 -1.62 21.47
N ASN A 403 1.05 -1.44 20.40
CA ASN A 403 1.00 -0.29 19.50
C ASN A 403 1.75 -0.60 18.18
N PHE A 404 1.60 0.28 17.20
CA PHE A 404 2.18 0.11 15.88
C PHE A 404 3.71 0.34 15.85
N ASP A 405 4.27 1.09 16.80
CA ASP A 405 5.71 1.23 16.92
C ASP A 405 6.36 -0.09 17.38
N GLN A 406 5.76 -0.81 18.33
CA GLN A 406 6.20 -2.14 18.76
C GLN A 406 6.19 -3.14 17.59
N MET A 407 5.15 -3.11 16.74
CA MET A 407 5.07 -3.92 15.53
C MET A 407 6.26 -3.62 14.60
N ALA A 408 6.52 -2.34 14.33
CA ALA A 408 7.61 -1.94 13.44
C ALA A 408 9.00 -2.28 14.03
N GLU A 409 9.18 -2.17 15.31
CA GLU A 409 10.41 -2.56 16.02
C GLU A 409 10.64 -4.07 15.91
N GLU A 410 9.61 -4.90 16.14
CA GLU A 410 9.74 -6.35 15.96
C GLU A 410 10.06 -6.74 14.51
N CYS A 411 9.43 -6.09 13.52
CA CYS A 411 9.76 -6.26 12.11
C CYS A 411 11.25 -5.92 11.85
N ALA A 412 11.76 -4.85 12.41
CA ALA A 412 13.17 -4.46 12.29
C ALA A 412 14.12 -5.46 12.97
N ASP A 413 13.81 -5.88 14.20
CA ASP A 413 14.60 -6.84 14.97
C ASP A 413 14.66 -8.20 14.28
N SER A 414 13.60 -8.60 13.60
CA SER A 414 13.54 -9.84 12.81
C SER A 414 14.68 -9.95 11.80
N ARG A 415 15.16 -8.81 11.26
CA ARG A 415 16.25 -8.78 10.28
C ARG A 415 17.61 -8.96 10.92
N LEU A 416 17.76 -8.54 12.18
CA LEU A 416 18.96 -8.79 13.00
C LEU A 416 19.01 -10.26 13.43
N TYR A 417 17.89 -10.80 13.96
CA TYR A 417 17.76 -12.22 14.30
C TYR A 417 17.97 -13.12 13.07
N GLY A 418 17.54 -12.64 11.90
CA GLY A 418 17.77 -13.29 10.61
C GLY A 418 19.21 -13.33 10.14
N GLY A 419 20.08 -12.47 10.69
CA GLY A 419 21.49 -12.35 10.33
C GLY A 419 21.76 -11.62 9.02
N ILE A 420 20.79 -10.88 8.49
CA ILE A 420 20.85 -10.26 7.16
C ILE A 420 21.06 -8.74 7.18
N HIS A 421 20.97 -8.12 8.37
CA HIS A 421 21.23 -6.69 8.62
C HIS A 421 22.05 -6.48 9.89
N TYR A 422 22.84 -5.40 9.94
CA TYR A 422 23.40 -4.86 11.15
C TYR A 422 22.32 -4.11 11.93
N ASP A 423 22.45 -3.99 13.25
CA ASP A 423 21.49 -3.24 14.08
C ASP A 423 21.31 -1.79 13.60
N THR A 424 22.41 -1.14 13.22
CA THR A 424 22.37 0.22 12.64
C THR A 424 21.56 0.34 11.36
N ASP A 425 21.47 -0.72 10.54
CA ASP A 425 20.66 -0.72 9.34
C ASP A 425 19.17 -0.63 9.70
N ASN A 426 18.78 -1.34 10.75
CA ASN A 426 17.40 -1.41 11.25
C ASN A 426 16.99 -0.11 11.94
N LEU A 427 17.81 0.38 12.89
CA LEU A 427 17.55 1.63 13.61
C LEU A 427 17.42 2.84 12.67
N ASN A 428 18.29 2.95 11.69
CA ASN A 428 18.24 4.04 10.73
C ASN A 428 17.13 3.83 9.68
N GLY A 429 16.81 2.60 9.34
CA GLY A 429 15.65 2.27 8.52
C GLY A 429 14.33 2.71 9.17
N LEU A 430 14.12 2.34 10.44
CA LEU A 430 12.94 2.77 11.21
C LEU A 430 12.82 4.31 11.26
N LYS A 431 13.91 5.01 11.57
CA LYS A 431 13.89 6.49 11.62
C LYS A 431 13.57 7.11 10.27
N MET A 432 14.17 6.60 9.20
CA MET A 432 13.87 7.02 7.83
C MET A 432 12.39 6.83 7.49
N GLY A 433 11.87 5.64 7.73
CA GLY A 433 10.47 5.32 7.47
C GLY A 433 9.51 6.19 8.29
N LYS A 434 9.75 6.31 9.60
CA LYS A 434 8.94 7.19 10.48
C LYS A 434 8.94 8.64 9.97
N SER A 435 10.07 9.17 9.49
CA SER A 435 10.14 10.51 8.89
C SER A 435 9.27 10.62 7.63
N VAL A 436 9.31 9.64 6.75
CA VAL A 436 8.46 9.59 5.53
C VAL A 436 6.98 9.54 5.90
N GLY A 437 6.58 8.64 6.80
CA GLY A 437 5.17 8.52 7.24
C GLY A 437 4.66 9.81 7.89
N ASP A 438 5.48 10.45 8.73
CA ASP A 438 5.15 11.75 9.33
C ASP A 438 4.95 12.85 8.29
N ASN A 439 5.79 12.88 7.23
CA ASN A 439 5.64 13.84 6.13
C ASN A 439 4.33 13.62 5.36
N VAL A 440 3.97 12.38 5.05
CA VAL A 440 2.69 12.04 4.41
C VAL A 440 1.51 12.52 5.25
N ASN A 441 1.57 12.30 6.56
CA ASN A 441 0.51 12.74 7.49
C ASN A 441 0.39 14.27 7.58
N LYS A 442 1.50 15.01 7.51
CA LYS A 442 1.55 16.47 7.74
C LYS A 442 1.40 17.32 6.48
N ARG A 443 1.92 16.85 5.34
CA ARG A 443 2.05 17.67 4.12
C ARG A 443 0.90 17.52 3.15
N ILE A 444 0.18 16.40 3.21
CA ILE A 444 -1.01 16.19 2.41
C ILE A 444 -2.22 16.61 3.23
N ASN A 445 -3.05 17.45 2.61
CA ASN A 445 -4.30 17.87 3.21
C ASN A 445 -5.33 16.75 3.02
N TRP A 446 -5.56 15.96 4.06
CA TRP A 446 -6.51 14.88 4.09
C TRP A 446 -7.89 15.36 4.57
N PRO A 447 -9.01 14.78 4.10
CA PRO A 447 -10.32 15.08 4.65
C PRO A 447 -10.44 14.54 6.08
N ASN A 448 -11.40 15.06 6.82
CA ASN A 448 -11.78 14.46 8.09
C ASN A 448 -12.61 13.20 7.83
N TRP A 449 -12.11 12.04 8.25
CA TRP A 449 -12.73 10.72 8.05
C TRP A 449 -13.37 10.15 9.34
N LYS A 450 -13.17 10.83 10.49
CA LYS A 450 -13.74 10.48 11.82
C LYS A 450 -15.11 11.10 12.03
#